data_d59e0b075140f10d0ce0dbdb19477c15
#
_entry.id   d59e0b075140f10d0ce0dbdb19477c15
#
_cell.length_a   1.000
_cell.length_b   1.000
_cell.length_c   1.000
_cell.angle_alpha   90.00
_cell.angle_beta   90.00
_cell.angle_gamma   90.00
#
_symmetry.space_group_name_H-M   'P 1'
#
loop_
_entity.id
_entity.type
_entity.pdbx_description
1 polymer ?
#
loop_
_entity_poly.entity_id
_entity_poly.type
_entity_poly.pdbx_seq_one_letter_code
_entity_poly.pdbx_strand_id
1 'polypeptide(L)'
;MEFSHDRSGDTLVVNASGRVDGSNASDFLESLQGMFDPGDQKIILDLGGLEYISSAGLRVLLMAAQNLDKQNKSFSICSLTEAVGDVFRISGFDQIINVFPSVDDAKQG
;
A
#
# COMPACT_ATOMS: atom_id res chain seq x y z
N MET A 1 2.91 -13.83 5.04
CA MET A 1 3.13 -12.47 4.51
C MET A 1 4.39 -11.87 5.11
N GLU A 2 5.20 -11.27 4.29
CA GLU A 2 6.47 -10.69 4.73
C GLU A 2 6.49 -9.20 4.44
N PHE A 3 7.14 -8.44 5.34
CA PHE A 3 7.27 -6.99 5.23
C PHE A 3 8.72 -6.59 5.38
N SER A 4 9.10 -5.56 4.64
CA SER A 4 10.33 -4.82 4.87
C SER A 4 10.04 -3.34 4.62
N HIS A 5 10.88 -2.47 5.12
CA HIS A 5 10.67 -1.05 4.90
C HIS A 5 12.00 -0.31 4.86
N ASP A 6 11.97 0.86 4.23
CA ASP A 6 13.10 1.76 4.15
C ASP A 6 12.59 3.19 4.29
N ARG A 7 13.28 3.99 5.08
CA ARG A 7 12.89 5.38 5.32
C ARG A 7 14.02 6.31 4.92
N SER A 8 13.67 7.31 4.13
CA SER A 8 14.61 8.33 3.69
C SER A 8 13.96 9.69 3.89
N GLY A 9 14.47 10.47 4.83
CA GLY A 9 13.85 11.74 5.19
C GLY A 9 12.44 11.52 5.74
N ASP A 10 11.45 12.12 5.10
CA ASP A 10 10.04 11.99 5.47
C ASP A 10 9.28 11.01 4.56
N THR A 11 10.00 10.24 3.75
CA THR A 11 9.39 9.24 2.86
C THR A 11 9.64 7.84 3.41
N LEU A 12 8.56 7.09 3.58
CA LEU A 12 8.59 5.69 3.99
C LEU A 12 8.18 4.82 2.80
N VAL A 13 9.02 3.84 2.47
CA VAL A 13 8.67 2.80 1.48
C VAL A 13 8.49 1.50 2.23
N VAL A 14 7.31 0.90 2.09
CA VAL A 14 6.99 -0.40 2.69
C VAL A 14 6.86 -1.42 1.58
N ASN A 15 7.56 -2.54 1.70
CA ASN A 15 7.43 -3.67 0.78
C ASN A 15 6.63 -4.77 1.47
N ALA A 16 5.57 -5.22 0.83
CA ALA A 16 4.76 -6.33 1.33
C ALA A 16 4.70 -7.43 0.27
N SER A 17 4.92 -8.67 0.67
CA SER A 17 4.88 -9.81 -0.23
C SER A 17 4.04 -10.93 0.36
N GLY A 18 3.51 -11.79 -0.53
CA GLY A 18 2.67 -12.91 -0.17
C GLY A 18 1.24 -12.74 -0.66
N ARG A 19 0.28 -13.03 0.19
CA ARG A 19 -1.15 -13.02 -0.15
C ARG A 19 -1.93 -12.32 0.95
N VAL A 20 -2.93 -11.52 0.57
CA VAL A 20 -3.86 -10.90 1.53
C VAL A 20 -5.26 -11.41 1.25
N ASP A 21 -5.89 -12.00 2.24
CA ASP A 21 -7.27 -12.49 2.16
C ASP A 21 -7.99 -12.21 3.49
N GLY A 22 -9.21 -12.72 3.62
CA GLY A 22 -10.01 -12.49 4.83
C GLY A 22 -9.38 -13.04 6.11
N SER A 23 -8.48 -14.03 6.00
CA SER A 23 -7.87 -14.65 7.18
C SER A 23 -6.72 -13.81 7.76
N ASN A 24 -6.08 -12.96 6.96
CA ASN A 24 -4.92 -12.17 7.42
C ASN A 24 -5.02 -10.67 7.16
N ALA A 25 -6.16 -10.19 6.66
CA ALA A 25 -6.32 -8.77 6.33
C ALA A 25 -6.14 -7.86 7.55
N SER A 26 -6.67 -8.26 8.71
CA SER A 26 -6.51 -7.48 9.96
C SER A 26 -5.06 -7.41 10.40
N ASP A 27 -4.33 -8.53 10.32
CA ASP A 27 -2.92 -8.58 10.66
C ASP A 27 -2.10 -7.72 9.69
N PHE A 28 -2.46 -7.74 8.42
CA PHE A 28 -1.82 -6.90 7.41
C PHE A 28 -1.97 -5.42 7.75
N LEU A 29 -3.17 -4.98 8.10
CA LEU A 29 -3.43 -3.58 8.48
C LEU A 29 -2.61 -3.20 9.71
N GLU A 30 -2.62 -4.04 10.73
CA GLU A 30 -1.89 -3.79 11.97
C GLU A 30 -0.38 -3.69 11.71
N SER A 31 0.17 -4.59 10.92
CA SER A 31 1.59 -4.56 10.56
C SER A 31 1.94 -3.31 9.78
N LEU A 32 1.09 -2.94 8.82
CA LEU A 32 1.30 -1.75 7.99
C LEU A 32 1.29 -0.48 8.85
N GLN A 33 0.28 -0.31 9.68
CA GLN A 33 0.15 0.87 10.54
C GLN A 33 1.26 0.95 11.57
N GLY A 34 1.77 -0.20 12.03
CA GLY A 34 2.88 -0.25 12.98
C GLY A 34 4.21 0.27 12.44
N MET A 35 4.34 0.38 11.12
CA MET A 35 5.54 0.90 10.48
C MET A 35 5.52 2.41 10.30
N PHE A 36 4.34 3.04 10.44
CA PHE A 36 4.21 4.48 10.23
C PHE A 36 4.74 5.26 11.42
N ASP A 37 5.51 6.31 11.15
CA ASP A 37 5.97 7.28 12.16
C ASP A 37 5.24 8.61 11.94
N PRO A 38 5.03 9.40 13.02
CA PRO A 38 4.42 10.73 12.87
C PRO A 38 5.15 11.65 11.92
N GLY A 39 6.46 11.48 11.75
CA GLY A 39 7.27 12.29 10.85
C GLY A 39 7.18 11.91 9.38
N ASP A 40 6.60 10.75 9.08
CA ASP A 40 6.44 10.32 7.68
C ASP A 40 5.37 11.19 7.00
N GLN A 41 5.73 11.82 5.89
CA GLN A 41 4.81 12.65 5.11
C GLN A 41 4.37 11.96 3.83
N LYS A 42 5.19 11.06 3.32
CA LYS A 42 4.93 10.31 2.08
C LYS A 42 5.13 8.83 2.34
N ILE A 43 4.07 8.05 2.19
CA ILE A 43 4.11 6.61 2.37
C ILE A 43 3.88 5.94 1.02
N ILE A 44 4.79 5.08 0.62
CA ILE A 44 4.73 4.33 -0.62
C ILE A 44 4.68 2.85 -0.27
N LEU A 45 3.65 2.16 -0.74
CA LEU A 45 3.51 0.72 -0.53
C LEU A 45 3.86 -0.02 -1.81
N ASP A 46 4.99 -0.71 -1.79
CA ASP A 46 5.45 -1.52 -2.91
C ASP A 46 4.87 -2.91 -2.79
N LEU A 47 3.99 -3.27 -3.70
CA LEU A 47 3.31 -4.56 -3.74
C LEU A 47 3.85 -5.49 -4.83
N GLY A 48 5.09 -5.28 -5.26
CA GLY A 48 5.72 -6.10 -6.30
C GLY A 48 5.80 -7.58 -5.95
N GLY A 49 5.84 -7.91 -4.65
CA GLY A 49 5.84 -9.29 -4.18
C GLY A 49 4.46 -9.81 -3.78
N LEU A 50 3.41 -9.04 -3.97
CA LEU A 50 2.05 -9.47 -3.62
C LEU A 50 1.46 -10.30 -4.75
N GLU A 51 1.09 -11.55 -4.45
CA GLU A 51 0.56 -12.48 -5.44
C GLU A 51 -0.95 -12.44 -5.56
N TYR A 52 -1.64 -12.05 -4.49
CA TYR A 52 -3.09 -12.06 -4.44
C TYR A 52 -3.60 -11.07 -3.40
N ILE A 53 -4.72 -10.43 -3.71
CA ILE A 53 -5.43 -9.58 -2.76
C ILE A 53 -6.94 -9.81 -2.90
N SER A 54 -7.60 -10.03 -1.79
CA SER A 54 -9.06 -10.19 -1.72
C SER A 54 -9.74 -8.84 -1.52
N SER A 55 -11.08 -8.83 -1.57
CA SER A 55 -11.85 -7.64 -1.26
C SER A 55 -11.60 -7.15 0.18
N ALA A 56 -11.36 -8.07 1.11
CA ALA A 56 -10.99 -7.69 2.49
C ALA A 56 -9.65 -6.96 2.53
N GLY A 57 -8.67 -7.41 1.71
CA GLY A 57 -7.39 -6.74 1.58
C GLY A 57 -7.51 -5.36 0.95
N LEU A 58 -8.35 -5.22 -0.08
CA LEU A 58 -8.60 -3.91 -0.69
C LEU A 58 -9.21 -2.94 0.31
N ARG A 59 -10.13 -3.42 1.16
CA ARG A 59 -10.74 -2.59 2.20
C ARG A 59 -9.69 -2.08 3.19
N VAL A 60 -8.73 -2.92 3.56
CA VAL A 60 -7.63 -2.52 4.44
C VAL A 60 -6.81 -1.41 3.82
N LEU A 61 -6.48 -1.51 2.53
CA LEU A 61 -5.74 -0.47 1.84
C LEU A 61 -6.53 0.84 1.79
N LEU A 62 -7.83 0.76 1.58
CA LEU A 62 -8.69 1.94 1.59
C LEU A 62 -8.70 2.60 2.97
N MET A 63 -8.79 1.80 4.04
CA MET A 63 -8.75 2.32 5.40
C MET A 63 -7.42 3.02 5.69
N ALA A 64 -6.31 2.43 5.28
CA ALA A 64 -5.00 3.04 5.44
C ALA A 64 -4.90 4.37 4.67
N ALA A 65 -5.38 4.38 3.44
CA ALA A 65 -5.38 5.58 2.60
C ALA A 65 -6.20 6.71 3.24
N GLN A 66 -7.38 6.39 3.75
CA GLN A 66 -8.26 7.37 4.39
C GLN A 66 -7.65 7.93 5.67
N ASN A 67 -7.02 7.08 6.49
CA ASN A 67 -6.38 7.52 7.71
C ASN A 67 -5.21 8.47 7.43
N LEU A 68 -4.41 8.16 6.43
CA LEU A 68 -3.28 9.00 6.05
C LEU A 68 -3.74 10.31 5.44
N ASP A 69 -4.81 10.29 4.65
CA ASP A 69 -5.38 11.49 4.07
C ASP A 69 -5.86 12.47 5.14
N LYS A 70 -6.49 11.94 6.19
CA LYS A 70 -6.93 12.76 7.34
C LYS A 70 -5.77 13.43 8.06
N GLN A 71 -4.58 12.87 7.97
CA GLN A 71 -3.38 13.42 8.57
C GLN A 71 -2.60 14.31 7.60
N ASN A 72 -3.15 14.56 6.41
CA ASN A 72 -2.53 15.33 5.33
C ASN A 72 -1.23 14.68 4.84
N LYS A 73 -1.17 13.36 4.86
CA LYS A 73 -0.03 12.58 4.37
C LYS A 73 -0.36 11.97 3.02
N SER A 74 0.67 11.85 2.18
CA SER A 74 0.55 11.25 0.86
C SER A 74 0.66 9.72 0.99
N PHE A 75 -0.21 9.00 0.30
CA PHE A 75 -0.17 7.54 0.23
C PHE A 75 -0.29 7.10 -1.21
N SER A 76 0.60 6.23 -1.64
CA SER A 76 0.56 5.66 -2.98
C SER A 76 0.99 4.20 -2.95
N ILE A 77 0.62 3.49 -4.01
CA ILE A 77 0.94 2.07 -4.20
C ILE A 77 1.72 1.96 -5.51
N CYS A 78 2.68 1.06 -5.55
CA CYS A 78 3.46 0.86 -6.77
C CYS A 78 3.79 -0.60 -7.03
N SER A 79 4.29 -0.86 -8.23
CA SER A 79 4.85 -2.14 -8.64
C SER A 79 3.83 -3.29 -8.65
N LEU A 80 2.55 -3.00 -8.88
CA LEU A 80 1.52 -4.05 -8.90
C LEU A 80 1.84 -5.11 -9.94
N THR A 81 1.70 -6.39 -9.55
CA THR A 81 1.71 -7.48 -10.53
C THR A 81 0.49 -7.34 -11.44
N GLU A 82 0.53 -7.99 -12.59
CA GLU A 82 -0.60 -7.94 -13.54
C GLU A 82 -1.90 -8.41 -12.88
N ALA A 83 -1.85 -9.52 -12.14
CA ALA A 83 -3.03 -10.08 -11.48
C ALA A 83 -3.62 -9.13 -10.43
N VAL A 84 -2.79 -8.55 -9.59
CA VAL A 84 -3.24 -7.61 -8.55
C VAL A 84 -3.67 -6.28 -9.19
N GLY A 85 -2.96 -5.83 -10.21
CA GLY A 85 -3.33 -4.64 -10.96
C GLY A 85 -4.70 -4.74 -11.60
N ASP A 86 -5.04 -5.93 -12.12
CA ASP A 86 -6.37 -6.19 -12.69
C ASP A 86 -7.45 -6.06 -11.62
N VAL A 87 -7.21 -6.56 -10.42
CA VAL A 87 -8.16 -6.41 -9.31
C VAL A 87 -8.38 -4.94 -8.97
N PHE A 88 -7.32 -4.15 -8.92
CA PHE A 88 -7.40 -2.70 -8.67
C PHE A 88 -8.21 -1.99 -9.75
N ARG A 89 -7.97 -2.33 -11.01
CA ARG A 89 -8.66 -1.72 -12.14
C ARG A 89 -10.14 -2.09 -12.16
N ILE A 90 -10.45 -3.37 -12.01
CA ILE A 90 -11.83 -3.86 -12.07
C ILE A 90 -12.66 -3.31 -10.91
N SER A 91 -12.07 -3.22 -9.73
CA SER A 91 -12.75 -2.69 -8.54
C SER A 91 -12.84 -1.17 -8.51
N GLY A 92 -12.11 -0.47 -9.39
CA GLY A 92 -12.07 0.99 -9.41
C GLY A 92 -11.15 1.59 -8.38
N PHE A 93 -10.35 0.80 -7.67
CA PHE A 93 -9.45 1.29 -6.62
C PHE A 93 -8.33 2.16 -7.17
N ASP A 94 -7.93 1.95 -8.44
CA ASP A 94 -6.93 2.79 -9.10
C ASP A 94 -7.42 4.22 -9.33
N GLN A 95 -8.73 4.48 -9.17
CA GLN A 95 -9.31 5.82 -9.21
C GLN A 95 -9.31 6.50 -7.84
N ILE A 96 -9.14 5.73 -6.76
CA ILE A 96 -9.22 6.21 -5.39
C ILE A 96 -7.83 6.37 -4.80
N ILE A 97 -6.93 5.42 -5.07
CA ILE A 97 -5.56 5.38 -4.55
C ILE A 97 -4.61 5.59 -5.72
N ASN A 98 -3.61 6.44 -5.53
CA ASN A 98 -2.59 6.67 -6.56
C ASN A 98 -1.75 5.42 -6.76
N VAL A 99 -1.63 4.96 -8.01
CA VAL A 99 -0.86 3.78 -8.37
C VAL A 99 0.21 4.17 -9.39
N PHE A 100 1.44 3.76 -9.11
CA PHE A 100 2.59 4.08 -9.96
C PHE A 100 3.28 2.79 -10.42
N PRO A 101 3.99 2.82 -11.56
CA PRO A 101 4.70 1.63 -12.05
C PRO A 101 5.85 1.19 -11.15
N SER A 102 6.49 2.12 -10.44
CA SER A 102 7.69 1.84 -9.65
C SER A 102 7.77 2.74 -8.42
N VAL A 103 8.66 2.38 -7.50
CA VAL A 103 8.97 3.21 -6.33
C VAL A 103 9.49 4.58 -6.77
N ASP A 104 10.39 4.63 -7.76
CA ASP A 104 10.95 5.90 -8.23
C ASP A 104 9.86 6.82 -8.76
N ASP A 105 8.91 6.31 -9.54
CA ASP A 105 7.80 7.09 -10.03
C ASP A 105 6.91 7.57 -8.89
N ALA A 106 6.68 6.73 -7.87
CA ALA A 106 5.88 7.10 -6.71
C ALA A 106 6.56 8.21 -5.89
N LYS A 107 7.88 8.20 -5.79
CA LYS A 107 8.63 9.24 -5.07
C LYS A 107 8.50 10.60 -5.74
N GLN A 108 8.33 10.64 -7.03
CA GLN A 108 8.22 11.87 -7.81
C GLN A 108 6.78 12.37 -7.91
N GLY A 109 5.82 11.50 -7.61
CA GLY A 109 4.40 11.81 -7.73
C GLY A 109 3.79 12.60 -6.58
#